data_47bd89dd89877fdc1a6e9b96986755d0
#
_entry.id   47bd89dd89877fdc1a6e9b96986755d0
#
_cell.length_a   1.000
_cell.length_b   1.000
_cell.length_c   1.000
_cell.angle_alpha   90.00
_cell.angle_beta   90.00
_cell.angle_gamma   90.00
#
_symmetry.space_group_name_H-M   'P 1'
#
loop_
_entity.id
_entity.type
_entity.pdbx_description
1 polymer ?
#
loop_
_entity_poly.entity_id
_entity_poly.type
_entity_poly.pdbx_seq_one_letter_code
_entity_poly.pdbx_strand_id
1 'polypeptide(L)'
;MRLAADPQMYYHKESGAVLSAHVDDLLLAVSDAQREKVCALLTEPFVMKWGADITQQTWTTFLGREWRRTETGMRTRPHVGYLEKLVDDFGMLRARRVTTPFAGQNEMNVMDAEIPLEQKRVHDYHRAIGKLMWVLQERPDLSYAVKELARHVQAPPERHWAGLKRLIRYVSGTLDSELMLDVDPKLPDGEIHVVCDASWASGEGRRSTSGGTIWIQGCLL
;
A
#
# COMPACT_ATOMS: atom_id res chain seq x y z
N MET A 1 10.12 25.50 -8.45
CA MET A 1 10.16 24.94 -9.84
C MET A 1 9.48 23.58 -9.84
N ARG A 2 8.82 23.23 -10.94
CA ARG A 2 8.19 21.91 -11.13
C ARG A 2 9.26 20.87 -11.47
N LEU A 3 9.18 19.65 -10.94
CA LEU A 3 10.10 18.58 -11.28
C LEU A 3 9.76 17.98 -12.66
N ALA A 4 10.79 17.66 -13.45
CA ALA A 4 10.59 17.06 -14.77
C ALA A 4 10.12 15.60 -14.69
N ALA A 5 10.57 14.86 -13.68
CA ALA A 5 10.25 13.44 -13.47
C ALA A 5 8.82 13.23 -12.97
N ASP A 6 8.27 14.16 -12.18
CA ASP A 6 6.91 14.14 -11.69
C ASP A 6 6.30 15.54 -11.75
N PRO A 7 5.31 15.74 -12.62
CA PRO A 7 4.67 17.04 -12.80
C PRO A 7 3.79 17.48 -11.63
N GLN A 8 3.55 16.63 -10.64
CA GLN A 8 2.81 16.96 -9.41
C GLN A 8 3.74 17.35 -8.27
N MET A 9 5.07 17.26 -8.48
CA MET A 9 6.07 17.62 -7.49
C MET A 9 6.73 18.97 -7.82
N TYR A 10 6.85 19.80 -6.79
CA TYR A 10 7.44 21.14 -6.88
C TYR A 10 8.56 21.28 -5.85
N TYR A 11 9.64 21.94 -6.23
CA TYR A 11 10.78 22.23 -5.38
C TYR A 11 11.04 23.73 -5.30
N HIS A 12 11.22 24.26 -4.10
CA HIS A 12 11.59 25.66 -3.87
C HIS A 12 13.08 25.76 -3.53
N LYS A 13 13.87 26.30 -4.46
CA LYS A 13 15.34 26.30 -4.38
C LYS A 13 15.89 27.00 -3.13
N GLU A 14 15.30 28.14 -2.74
CA GLU A 14 15.82 28.96 -1.63
C GLU A 14 15.57 28.30 -0.27
N SER A 15 14.44 27.65 -0.06
CA SER A 15 14.08 27.05 1.24
C SER A 15 14.31 25.55 1.32
N GLY A 16 14.60 24.88 0.19
CA GLY A 16 14.67 23.42 0.12
C GLY A 16 13.30 22.74 0.25
N ALA A 17 12.21 23.49 0.26
CA ALA A 17 10.87 22.92 0.43
C ALA A 17 10.45 22.09 -0.78
N VAL A 18 9.76 20.98 -0.52
CA VAL A 18 9.15 20.10 -1.52
C VAL A 18 7.64 20.10 -1.31
N LEU A 19 6.89 20.31 -2.38
CA LEU A 19 5.44 20.29 -2.38
C LEU A 19 4.96 19.21 -3.36
N SER A 20 4.14 18.29 -2.87
CA SER A 20 3.35 17.38 -3.68
C SER A 20 1.92 17.90 -3.80
N ALA A 21 1.39 17.95 -5.02
CA ALA A 21 0.04 18.41 -5.31
C ALA A 21 -0.78 17.28 -5.93
N HIS A 22 -1.91 16.94 -5.33
CA HIS A 22 -2.85 15.96 -5.85
C HIS A 22 -4.25 16.57 -5.92
N VAL A 23 -4.61 17.05 -7.11
CA VAL A 23 -5.84 17.83 -7.37
C VAL A 23 -5.87 19.07 -6.46
N ASP A 24 -6.64 19.08 -5.39
CA ASP A 24 -6.81 20.13 -4.38
C ASP A 24 -6.09 19.82 -3.05
N ASP A 25 -5.57 18.60 -2.87
CA ASP A 25 -4.81 18.22 -1.69
C ASP A 25 -3.30 18.48 -1.89
N LEU A 26 -2.66 19.11 -0.91
CA LEU A 26 -1.24 19.44 -0.92
C LEU A 26 -0.51 18.83 0.27
N LEU A 27 0.66 18.27 0.02
CA LEU A 27 1.59 17.83 1.05
C LEU A 27 2.90 18.62 0.95
N LEU A 28 3.23 19.35 2.01
CA LEU A 28 4.42 20.18 2.10
C LEU A 28 5.45 19.57 3.04
N ALA A 29 6.65 19.32 2.51
CA ALA A 29 7.84 19.02 3.30
C ALA A 29 8.75 20.27 3.35
N VAL A 30 9.00 20.80 4.55
CA VAL A 30 9.77 22.03 4.76
C VAL A 30 10.45 21.97 6.14
N SER A 31 11.61 22.60 6.28
CA SER A 31 12.25 22.74 7.59
C SER A 31 11.47 23.70 8.49
N ASP A 32 11.54 23.48 9.81
CA ASP A 32 10.83 24.34 10.78
C ASP A 32 11.24 25.81 10.63
N ALA A 33 12.52 26.08 10.34
CA ALA A 33 13.05 27.44 10.14
C ALA A 33 12.46 28.19 8.92
N GLN A 34 11.99 27.46 7.90
CA GLN A 34 11.45 28.03 6.67
C GLN A 34 9.94 27.91 6.57
N ARG A 35 9.30 27.20 7.49
CA ARG A 35 7.89 26.85 7.45
C ARG A 35 6.97 28.06 7.31
N GLU A 36 7.11 29.04 8.21
CA GLU A 36 6.25 30.22 8.23
C GLU A 36 6.34 31.00 6.90
N LYS A 37 7.56 31.23 6.42
CA LYS A 37 7.82 31.91 5.14
C LYS A 37 7.19 31.17 3.95
N VAL A 38 7.38 29.84 3.88
CA VAL A 38 6.87 29.05 2.75
C VAL A 38 5.34 28.94 2.81
N CYS A 39 4.76 28.75 4.00
CA CYS A 39 3.31 28.74 4.16
C CYS A 39 2.69 30.07 3.74
N ALA A 40 3.29 31.22 4.10
CA ALA A 40 2.82 32.54 3.68
C ALA A 40 2.84 32.71 2.16
N LEU A 41 3.92 32.28 1.49
CA LEU A 41 4.05 32.30 0.02
C LEU A 41 2.95 31.49 -0.69
N LEU A 42 2.53 30.38 -0.10
CA LEU A 42 1.45 29.55 -0.66
C LEU A 42 0.06 30.13 -0.36
N THR A 43 -0.13 30.73 0.81
CA THR A 43 -1.43 31.26 1.22
C THR A 43 -1.78 32.60 0.54
N GLU A 44 -0.78 33.40 0.16
CA GLU A 44 -0.98 34.69 -0.51
C GLU A 44 -1.77 34.58 -1.83
N PRO A 45 -1.39 33.68 -2.78
CA PRO A 45 -2.10 33.52 -4.05
C PRO A 45 -3.33 32.59 -3.98
N PHE A 46 -3.45 31.76 -2.95
CA PHE A 46 -4.48 30.70 -2.87
C PHE A 46 -5.28 30.79 -1.56
N VAL A 47 -6.59 30.59 -1.68
CA VAL A 47 -7.44 30.37 -0.49
C VAL A 47 -7.26 28.89 -0.07
N MET A 48 -6.45 28.65 0.96
CA MET A 48 -6.17 27.31 1.45
C MET A 48 -6.35 27.20 2.96
N LYS A 49 -6.69 25.97 3.40
CA LYS A 49 -6.76 25.60 4.80
C LYS A 49 -5.64 24.62 5.10
N TRP A 50 -4.79 24.96 6.05
CA TRP A 50 -3.75 24.06 6.55
C TRP A 50 -4.38 22.95 7.41
N GLY A 51 -4.02 21.72 7.10
CA GLY A 51 -4.36 20.54 7.89
C GLY A 51 -3.42 20.36 9.08
N ALA A 52 -3.57 19.21 9.76
CA ALA A 52 -2.67 18.84 10.84
C ALA A 52 -1.28 18.44 10.30
N ASP A 53 -0.24 18.74 11.08
CA ASP A 53 1.12 18.30 10.77
C ASP A 53 1.27 16.80 10.93
N ILE A 54 2.15 16.22 10.13
CA ILE A 54 2.59 14.83 10.33
C ILE A 54 3.67 14.84 11.41
N THR A 55 3.31 14.35 12.60
CA THR A 55 4.15 14.38 13.80
C THR A 55 4.58 12.97 14.22
N GLN A 56 5.43 12.87 15.24
CA GLN A 56 5.81 11.58 15.84
C GLN A 56 4.72 11.01 16.77
N GLN A 57 3.83 11.86 17.29
CA GLN A 57 2.87 11.49 18.33
C GLN A 57 1.56 10.96 17.76
N THR A 58 1.16 11.44 16.58
CA THR A 58 -0.17 11.18 16.03
C THR A 58 -0.11 10.71 14.58
N TRP A 59 -1.07 9.88 14.20
CA TRP A 59 -1.32 9.55 12.82
C TRP A 59 -2.11 10.69 12.15
N THR A 60 -1.66 11.09 10.98
CA THR A 60 -2.31 12.12 10.15
C THR A 60 -2.74 11.48 8.83
N THR A 61 -4.00 11.67 8.45
CA THR A 61 -4.53 11.12 7.20
C THR A 61 -4.23 12.06 6.04
N PHE A 62 -3.64 11.52 4.97
CA PHE A 62 -3.46 12.19 3.68
C PHE A 62 -3.71 11.20 2.56
N LEU A 63 -4.58 11.54 1.60
CA LEU A 63 -5.00 10.69 0.47
C LEU A 63 -5.47 9.28 0.87
N GLY A 64 -6.23 9.18 1.97
CA GLY A 64 -6.77 7.92 2.46
C GLY A 64 -5.76 6.99 3.14
N ARG A 65 -4.54 7.45 3.33
CA ARG A 65 -3.45 6.77 4.05
C ARG A 65 -3.14 7.49 5.34
N GLU A 66 -2.68 6.77 6.33
CA GLU A 66 -2.22 7.31 7.59
C GLU A 66 -0.70 7.42 7.61
N TRP A 67 -0.20 8.57 8.04
CA TRP A 67 1.20 8.91 8.08
C TRP A 67 1.62 9.34 9.48
N ARG A 68 2.80 8.92 9.89
CA ARG A 68 3.43 9.34 11.14
C ARG A 68 4.92 9.51 10.92
N ARG A 69 5.49 10.59 11.48
CA ARG A 69 6.94 10.83 11.44
C ARG A 69 7.66 9.91 12.43
N THR A 70 8.91 9.56 12.14
CA THR A 70 9.85 8.93 13.06
C THR A 70 11.08 9.83 13.23
N GLU A 71 12.08 9.40 13.97
CA GLU A 71 13.35 10.11 14.09
C GLU A 71 14.15 10.06 12.78
N THR A 72 14.04 8.95 12.04
CA THR A 72 14.85 8.64 10.85
C THR A 72 14.06 8.65 9.55
N GLY A 73 12.74 8.86 9.61
CA GLY A 73 11.90 8.82 8.40
C GLY A 73 10.41 8.92 8.70
N MET A 74 9.66 8.01 8.09
CA MET A 74 8.20 8.00 8.13
C MET A 74 7.67 6.58 8.34
N ARG A 75 6.46 6.49 8.89
CA ARG A 75 5.61 5.31 8.89
C ARG A 75 4.37 5.60 8.07
N THR A 76 3.93 4.63 7.29
CA THR A 76 2.66 4.72 6.59
C THR A 76 1.89 3.42 6.72
N ARG A 77 0.57 3.52 6.67
CA ARG A 77 -0.33 2.38 6.64
C ARG A 77 -1.65 2.76 5.94
N PRO A 78 -2.40 1.79 5.43
CA PRO A 78 -3.78 2.04 5.02
C PRO A 78 -4.58 2.56 6.21
N HIS A 79 -5.57 3.43 5.97
CA HIS A 79 -6.49 3.83 7.05
C HIS A 79 -7.13 2.59 7.68
N VAL A 80 -6.96 2.41 8.99
CA VAL A 80 -7.39 1.18 9.71
C VAL A 80 -8.86 0.86 9.46
N GLY A 81 -9.74 1.87 9.52
CA GLY A 81 -11.18 1.70 9.25
C GLY A 81 -11.50 1.18 7.84
N TYR A 82 -10.60 1.39 6.85
CA TYR A 82 -10.78 0.83 5.51
C TYR A 82 -10.60 -0.70 5.50
N LEU A 83 -9.59 -1.20 6.20
CA LEU A 83 -9.34 -2.65 6.34
C LEU A 83 -10.34 -3.30 7.29
N GLU A 84 -10.71 -2.63 8.40
CA GLU A 84 -11.75 -3.12 9.30
C GLU A 84 -13.08 -3.31 8.58
N LYS A 85 -13.46 -2.34 7.73
CA LYS A 85 -14.67 -2.45 6.92
C LYS A 85 -14.58 -3.62 5.93
N LEU A 86 -13.43 -3.88 5.32
CA LEU A 86 -13.25 -5.04 4.46
C LEU A 86 -13.46 -6.34 5.24
N VAL A 87 -12.87 -6.46 6.43
CA VAL A 87 -12.99 -7.65 7.28
C VAL A 87 -14.42 -7.84 7.75
N ASP A 88 -15.11 -6.76 8.09
CA ASP A 88 -16.52 -6.77 8.54
C ASP A 88 -17.49 -7.14 7.41
N ASP A 89 -17.29 -6.61 6.20
CA ASP A 89 -18.07 -6.97 5.00
C ASP A 89 -18.09 -8.51 4.74
N PHE A 90 -17.08 -9.22 5.24
CA PHE A 90 -16.99 -10.70 5.18
C PHE A 90 -17.38 -11.40 6.50
N GLY A 91 -17.84 -10.68 7.51
CA GLY A 91 -18.19 -11.22 8.82
C GLY A 91 -17.01 -11.85 9.56
N MET A 92 -15.78 -11.37 9.33
CA MET A 92 -14.55 -12.02 9.81
C MET A 92 -13.81 -11.29 10.93
N LEU A 93 -14.40 -10.26 11.53
CA LEU A 93 -13.78 -9.52 12.66
C LEU A 93 -13.41 -10.43 13.84
N ARG A 94 -14.18 -11.50 14.07
CA ARG A 94 -13.95 -12.48 15.14
C ARG A 94 -13.43 -13.83 14.64
N ALA A 95 -13.04 -13.92 13.37
CA ALA A 95 -12.53 -15.16 12.80
C ALA A 95 -11.15 -15.51 13.38
N ARG A 96 -10.83 -16.80 13.47
CA ARG A 96 -9.49 -17.25 13.87
C ARG A 96 -8.44 -16.68 12.91
N ARG A 97 -7.53 -15.91 13.45
CA ARG A 97 -6.41 -15.29 12.70
C ARG A 97 -5.48 -16.36 12.14
N VAL A 98 -4.82 -16.03 11.05
CA VAL A 98 -3.78 -16.86 10.42
C VAL A 98 -2.49 -16.07 10.30
N THR A 99 -1.36 -16.75 10.27
CA THR A 99 -0.02 -16.14 10.29
C THR A 99 0.56 -15.86 8.91
N THR A 100 -0.04 -16.39 7.85
CA THR A 100 0.42 -16.21 6.48
C THR A 100 -0.75 -15.81 5.56
N PRO A 101 -0.54 -14.84 4.63
CA PRO A 101 -1.60 -14.34 3.76
C PRO A 101 -2.06 -15.38 2.72
N PHE A 102 -1.18 -16.32 2.37
CA PHE A 102 -1.41 -17.32 1.32
C PHE A 102 -1.11 -18.73 1.84
N ALA A 103 -1.99 -19.68 1.54
CA ALA A 103 -1.71 -21.09 1.64
C ALA A 103 -0.95 -21.50 0.38
N GLY A 104 0.10 -22.29 0.48
CA GLY A 104 0.85 -22.72 -0.70
C GLY A 104 -0.05 -23.32 -1.81
N GLN A 105 0.41 -23.30 -3.05
CA GLN A 105 -0.37 -23.81 -4.19
C GLN A 105 -0.92 -25.22 -3.95
N ASN A 106 -0.21 -26.05 -3.21
CA ASN A 106 -0.62 -27.42 -2.89
C ASN A 106 -1.93 -27.44 -2.03
N GLU A 107 -2.10 -26.51 -1.10
CA GLU A 107 -3.34 -26.43 -0.31
C GLU A 107 -4.53 -25.91 -1.14
N MET A 108 -4.28 -25.09 -2.14
CA MET A 108 -5.32 -24.62 -3.05
C MET A 108 -5.70 -25.66 -4.12
N ASN A 109 -4.80 -26.58 -4.45
CA ASN A 109 -5.04 -27.64 -5.44
C ASN A 109 -5.81 -28.84 -4.88
N VAL A 110 -5.92 -28.98 -3.57
CA VAL A 110 -6.61 -30.12 -2.90
C VAL A 110 -8.15 -29.93 -2.85
N MET A 111 -8.65 -28.71 -3.03
CA MET A 111 -10.09 -28.44 -3.09
C MET A 111 -10.56 -28.54 -4.54
N ASP A 112 -11.71 -29.16 -4.80
CA ASP A 112 -12.35 -29.39 -6.11
C ASP A 112 -12.13 -28.22 -7.07
N ALA A 113 -11.23 -28.45 -8.01
CA ALA A 113 -10.43 -27.38 -8.62
C ALA A 113 -11.21 -26.41 -9.51
N GLU A 114 -12.40 -26.78 -9.98
CA GLU A 114 -13.04 -26.08 -11.10
C GLU A 114 -14.54 -25.74 -10.87
N ILE A 115 -15.02 -25.83 -9.63
CA ILE A 115 -16.39 -25.41 -9.37
C ILE A 115 -16.46 -23.87 -9.46
N PRO A 116 -17.23 -23.32 -10.40
CA PRO A 116 -17.39 -21.89 -10.52
C PRO A 116 -18.02 -21.29 -9.26
N LEU A 117 -17.52 -20.13 -8.85
CA LEU A 117 -18.10 -19.41 -7.73
C LEU A 117 -19.51 -18.91 -8.06
N GLU A 118 -20.42 -19.00 -7.10
CA GLU A 118 -21.77 -18.47 -7.22
C GLU A 118 -21.77 -16.98 -7.58
N GLN A 119 -22.61 -16.55 -8.52
CA GLN A 119 -22.65 -15.20 -9.08
C GLN A 119 -22.70 -14.08 -8.01
N LYS A 120 -23.44 -14.29 -6.93
CA LYS A 120 -23.49 -13.33 -5.81
C LYS A 120 -22.12 -13.12 -5.17
N ARG A 121 -21.37 -14.21 -4.98
CA ARG A 121 -20.02 -14.17 -4.38
C ARG A 121 -18.97 -13.62 -5.34
N VAL A 122 -19.16 -13.76 -6.65
CA VAL A 122 -18.28 -13.17 -7.66
C VAL A 122 -18.18 -11.64 -7.49
N HIS A 123 -19.31 -10.96 -7.27
CA HIS A 123 -19.31 -9.52 -7.01
C HIS A 123 -18.52 -9.14 -5.75
N ASP A 124 -18.73 -9.89 -4.65
CA ASP A 124 -17.99 -9.65 -3.40
C ASP A 124 -16.50 -9.95 -3.57
N TYR A 125 -16.16 -10.98 -4.37
CA TYR A 125 -14.77 -11.32 -4.71
C TYR A 125 -14.09 -10.15 -5.44
N HIS A 126 -14.71 -9.63 -6.51
CA HIS A 126 -14.19 -8.49 -7.28
C HIS A 126 -13.96 -7.27 -6.39
N ARG A 127 -14.95 -6.94 -5.55
CA ARG A 127 -14.88 -5.81 -4.63
C ARG A 127 -13.74 -5.95 -3.63
N ALA A 128 -13.57 -7.16 -3.07
CA ALA A 128 -12.50 -7.42 -2.10
C ALA A 128 -11.11 -7.35 -2.75
N ILE A 129 -10.94 -7.96 -3.94
CA ILE A 129 -9.66 -7.90 -4.66
C ILE A 129 -9.32 -6.45 -5.00
N GLY A 130 -10.27 -5.65 -5.50
CA GLY A 130 -10.04 -4.23 -5.78
C GLY A 130 -9.61 -3.44 -4.53
N LYS A 131 -10.27 -3.67 -3.39
CA LYS A 131 -9.89 -3.06 -2.11
C LYS A 131 -8.49 -3.48 -1.65
N LEU A 132 -8.15 -4.76 -1.79
CA LEU A 132 -6.83 -5.28 -1.42
C LEU A 132 -5.72 -4.77 -2.34
N MET A 133 -5.98 -4.65 -3.65
CA MET A 133 -5.03 -4.06 -4.60
C MET A 133 -4.67 -2.61 -4.24
N TRP A 134 -5.65 -1.84 -3.74
CA TRP A 134 -5.44 -0.44 -3.38
C TRP A 134 -4.46 -0.26 -2.21
N VAL A 135 -4.37 -1.23 -1.28
CA VAL A 135 -3.49 -1.16 -0.10
C VAL A 135 -2.11 -1.79 -0.30
N LEU A 136 -1.80 -2.34 -1.47
CA LEU A 136 -0.54 -3.07 -1.68
C LEU A 136 0.71 -2.21 -1.51
N GLN A 137 0.59 -0.91 -1.73
CA GLN A 137 1.71 0.01 -1.59
C GLN A 137 2.19 0.10 -0.14
N GLU A 138 1.27 0.09 0.83
CA GLU A 138 1.56 0.09 2.27
C GLU A 138 1.61 -1.34 2.85
N ARG A 139 1.13 -2.33 2.11
CA ARG A 139 1.03 -3.72 2.52
C ARG A 139 1.67 -4.66 1.47
N PRO A 140 2.97 -4.52 1.20
CA PRO A 140 3.69 -5.37 0.25
C PRO A 140 3.65 -6.86 0.62
N ASP A 141 3.44 -7.19 1.89
CA ASP A 141 3.24 -8.54 2.40
C ASP A 141 2.03 -9.26 1.78
N LEU A 142 1.03 -8.52 1.28
CA LEU A 142 -0.16 -9.05 0.62
C LEU A 142 0.03 -9.26 -0.88
N SER A 143 1.07 -8.69 -1.49
CA SER A 143 1.22 -8.58 -2.96
C SER A 143 1.14 -9.91 -3.67
N TYR A 144 1.84 -10.94 -3.18
CA TYR A 144 1.80 -12.27 -3.79
C TYR A 144 0.41 -12.90 -3.72
N ALA A 145 -0.23 -12.86 -2.54
CA ALA A 145 -1.55 -13.45 -2.34
C ALA A 145 -2.61 -12.76 -3.20
N VAL A 146 -2.60 -11.43 -3.23
CA VAL A 146 -3.54 -10.63 -4.05
C VAL A 146 -3.31 -10.89 -5.53
N LYS A 147 -2.06 -10.94 -6.00
CA LYS A 147 -1.72 -11.26 -7.40
C LYS A 147 -2.26 -12.63 -7.81
N GLU A 148 -2.06 -13.67 -6.99
CA GLU A 148 -2.54 -15.01 -7.31
C GLU A 148 -4.08 -15.06 -7.38
N LEU A 149 -4.78 -14.43 -6.45
CA LEU A 149 -6.23 -14.33 -6.47
C LEU A 149 -6.74 -13.49 -7.66
N ALA A 150 -6.07 -12.39 -7.99
CA ALA A 150 -6.45 -11.51 -9.09
C ALA A 150 -6.36 -12.17 -10.48
N ARG A 151 -5.52 -13.18 -10.65
CA ARG A 151 -5.40 -13.95 -11.93
C ARG A 151 -6.73 -14.54 -12.39
N HIS A 152 -7.60 -14.89 -11.46
CA HIS A 152 -8.88 -15.55 -11.73
C HIS A 152 -10.08 -14.63 -11.45
N VAL A 153 -9.87 -13.33 -11.46
CA VAL A 153 -10.92 -12.36 -11.13
C VAL A 153 -12.13 -12.45 -12.06
N GLN A 154 -11.95 -12.78 -13.35
CA GLN A 154 -13.06 -12.88 -14.32
C GLN A 154 -13.98 -14.07 -14.05
N ALA A 155 -13.44 -15.20 -13.63
CA ALA A 155 -14.19 -16.43 -13.36
C ALA A 155 -13.57 -17.15 -12.14
N PRO A 156 -13.74 -16.63 -10.92
CA PRO A 156 -13.13 -17.20 -9.75
C PRO A 156 -13.78 -18.56 -9.39
N PRO A 157 -12.99 -19.63 -9.20
CA PRO A 157 -13.49 -20.89 -8.66
C PRO A 157 -13.63 -20.83 -7.13
N GLU A 158 -14.38 -21.79 -6.55
CA GLU A 158 -14.59 -21.89 -5.09
C GLU A 158 -13.29 -21.94 -4.28
N ARG A 159 -12.22 -22.56 -4.80
CA ARG A 159 -10.90 -22.57 -4.15
C ARG A 159 -10.34 -21.16 -3.94
N HIS A 160 -10.58 -20.22 -4.87
CA HIS A 160 -10.12 -18.84 -4.72
C HIS A 160 -10.96 -18.04 -3.72
N TRP A 161 -12.24 -18.37 -3.56
CA TRP A 161 -13.06 -17.85 -2.47
C TRP A 161 -12.51 -18.27 -1.10
N ALA A 162 -12.09 -19.53 -0.95
CA ALA A 162 -11.44 -20.01 0.26
C ALA A 162 -10.08 -19.28 0.50
N GLY A 163 -9.29 -19.10 -0.56
CA GLY A 163 -8.06 -18.31 -0.52
C GLY A 163 -8.28 -16.86 -0.11
N LEU A 164 -9.30 -16.21 -0.67
CA LEU A 164 -9.68 -14.84 -0.29
C LEU A 164 -10.08 -14.76 1.20
N LYS A 165 -10.89 -15.70 1.68
CA LYS A 165 -11.26 -15.75 3.11
C LYS A 165 -10.03 -15.93 4.01
N ARG A 166 -9.04 -16.73 3.60
CA ARG A 166 -7.78 -16.86 4.33
C ARG A 166 -7.03 -15.52 4.37
N LEU A 167 -6.92 -14.84 3.21
CA LEU A 167 -6.26 -13.54 3.12
C LEU A 167 -6.94 -12.48 4.02
N ILE A 168 -8.27 -12.43 4.04
CA ILE A 168 -9.02 -11.52 4.92
C ILE A 168 -8.78 -11.85 6.40
N ARG A 169 -8.66 -13.13 6.77
CA ARG A 169 -8.30 -13.53 8.15
C ARG A 169 -6.88 -13.12 8.53
N TYR A 170 -5.95 -13.13 7.58
CA TYR A 170 -4.61 -12.59 7.78
C TYR A 170 -4.66 -11.07 8.00
N VAL A 171 -5.37 -10.34 7.14
CA VAL A 171 -5.60 -8.90 7.29
C VAL A 171 -6.23 -8.57 8.64
N SER A 172 -7.25 -9.33 9.08
CA SER A 172 -7.87 -9.17 10.41
C SER A 172 -6.88 -9.31 11.57
N GLY A 173 -5.81 -10.08 11.37
CA GLY A 173 -4.74 -10.25 12.37
C GLY A 173 -3.64 -9.19 12.32
N THR A 174 -3.63 -8.35 11.28
CA THR A 174 -2.55 -7.42 10.96
C THR A 174 -3.06 -6.05 10.53
N LEU A 175 -4.18 -5.58 11.10
CA LEU A 175 -4.83 -4.31 10.74
C LEU A 175 -3.95 -3.09 11.01
N ASP A 176 -3.09 -3.18 12.01
CA ASP A 176 -2.18 -2.15 12.49
C ASP A 176 -0.76 -2.23 11.90
N SER A 177 -0.55 -3.13 10.92
CA SER A 177 0.75 -3.24 10.27
C SER A 177 1.11 -1.96 9.52
N GLU A 178 2.36 -1.54 9.69
CA GLU A 178 2.92 -0.29 9.16
C GLU A 178 4.04 -0.62 8.16
N LEU A 179 4.15 0.16 7.09
CA LEU A 179 5.32 0.19 6.24
C LEU A 179 6.31 1.22 6.80
N MET A 180 7.56 0.79 6.96
CA MET A 180 8.65 1.62 7.46
C MET A 180 9.39 2.25 6.29
N LEU A 181 9.49 3.57 6.30
CA LEU A 181 10.25 4.38 5.37
C LEU A 181 11.36 5.13 6.12
N ASP A 182 12.12 4.38 6.93
CA ASP A 182 13.24 4.91 7.70
C ASP A 182 14.52 4.84 6.85
N VAL A 183 15.17 5.98 6.67
CA VAL A 183 16.44 6.09 5.95
C VAL A 183 17.55 5.47 6.79
N ASP A 184 18.34 4.56 6.22
CA ASP A 184 19.55 4.05 6.86
C ASP A 184 20.71 5.02 6.61
N PRO A 185 21.19 5.76 7.64
CA PRO A 185 22.26 6.75 7.49
C PRO A 185 23.64 6.11 7.18
N LYS A 186 23.75 4.78 7.22
CA LYS A 186 24.99 4.07 6.87
C LYS A 186 25.11 3.80 5.38
N LEU A 187 24.01 3.90 4.64
CA LEU A 187 24.00 3.72 3.20
C LEU A 187 24.37 5.05 2.50
N PRO A 188 25.07 4.99 1.36
CA PRO A 188 25.37 6.18 0.56
C PRO A 188 24.11 6.91 0.12
N ASP A 189 24.19 8.25 0.02
CA ASP A 189 23.10 9.07 -0.48
C ASP A 189 22.67 8.64 -1.89
N GLY A 190 21.38 8.36 -2.05
CA GLY A 190 20.80 7.96 -3.33
C GLY A 190 21.09 6.50 -3.72
N GLU A 191 21.63 5.67 -2.81
CA GLU A 191 21.83 4.25 -3.08
C GLU A 191 20.50 3.55 -3.39
N ILE A 192 20.49 2.82 -4.52
CA ILE A 192 19.33 2.07 -4.98
C ILE A 192 19.70 0.58 -5.02
N HIS A 193 18.98 -0.22 -4.26
CA HIS A 193 19.03 -1.67 -4.29
C HIS A 193 17.83 -2.24 -5.04
N VAL A 194 18.09 -3.12 -6.01
CA VAL A 194 17.04 -3.85 -6.75
C VAL A 194 17.26 -5.33 -6.54
N VAL A 195 16.24 -6.02 -6.04
CA VAL A 195 16.19 -7.47 -5.96
C VAL A 195 15.11 -7.96 -6.92
N CYS A 196 15.47 -8.83 -7.86
CA CYS A 196 14.52 -9.41 -8.80
C CYS A 196 14.72 -10.91 -8.95
N ASP A 197 13.60 -11.59 -9.20
CA ASP A 197 13.57 -13.01 -9.49
C ASP A 197 12.49 -13.33 -10.51
N ALA A 198 12.65 -14.43 -11.25
CA ALA A 198 11.69 -14.86 -12.24
C ALA A 198 11.53 -16.38 -12.25
N SER A 199 10.28 -16.83 -12.24
CA SER A 199 9.93 -18.24 -12.37
C SER A 199 9.47 -18.52 -13.79
N TRP A 200 10.26 -19.32 -14.52
CA TRP A 200 9.99 -19.67 -15.92
C TRP A 200 8.87 -20.70 -16.02
N ALA A 201 7.81 -20.37 -16.78
CA ALA A 201 6.73 -21.30 -17.17
C ALA A 201 6.11 -22.11 -16.00
N SER A 202 6.18 -21.60 -14.77
CA SER A 202 5.67 -22.28 -13.57
C SER A 202 4.17 -22.09 -13.34
N GLY A 203 3.54 -21.12 -14.01
CA GLY A 203 2.13 -20.83 -13.88
C GLY A 203 1.26 -21.64 -14.84
N GLU A 204 -0.05 -21.60 -14.59
CA GLU A 204 -1.07 -22.18 -15.49
C GLU A 204 -0.89 -21.63 -16.91
N GLY A 205 -1.02 -22.53 -17.93
CA GLY A 205 -0.76 -22.18 -19.32
C GLY A 205 0.72 -21.86 -19.61
N ARG A 206 1.66 -22.36 -18.79
CA ARG A 206 3.12 -22.12 -18.90
C ARG A 206 3.47 -20.62 -18.83
N ARG A 207 2.72 -19.83 -18.10
CA ARG A 207 3.04 -18.41 -17.89
C ARG A 207 4.14 -18.24 -16.89
N SER A 208 5.11 -17.40 -17.22
CA SER A 208 6.19 -16.99 -16.32
C SER A 208 5.70 -15.94 -15.33
N THR A 209 6.36 -15.85 -14.18
CA THR A 209 6.13 -14.82 -13.17
C THR A 209 7.44 -14.13 -12.87
N SER A 210 7.45 -12.81 -12.87
CA SER A 210 8.57 -12.01 -12.36
C SER A 210 8.12 -11.29 -11.08
N GLY A 211 9.04 -11.14 -10.16
CA GLY A 211 8.88 -10.38 -8.94
C GLY A 211 10.13 -9.56 -8.66
N GLY A 212 9.98 -8.48 -7.92
CA GLY A 212 11.12 -7.68 -7.51
C GLY A 212 10.75 -6.67 -6.44
N THR A 213 11.76 -6.16 -5.78
CA THR A 213 11.67 -5.05 -4.84
C THR A 213 12.72 -4.01 -5.18
N ILE A 214 12.37 -2.75 -4.98
CA ILE A 214 13.28 -1.61 -5.13
C ILE A 214 13.38 -0.94 -3.78
N TRP A 215 14.60 -0.67 -3.36
CA TRP A 215 14.91 -0.02 -2.10
C TRP A 215 15.74 1.23 -2.38
N ILE A 216 15.40 2.34 -1.74
CA ILE A 216 16.21 3.57 -1.76
C ILE A 216 16.64 3.87 -0.34
N GLN A 217 17.95 3.90 -0.09
CA GLN A 217 18.54 4.15 1.23
C GLN A 217 17.89 3.31 2.37
N GLY A 218 17.60 2.03 2.09
CA GLY A 218 16.95 1.15 3.05
C GLY A 218 15.41 1.21 3.09
N CYS A 219 14.77 2.15 2.41
CA CYS A 219 13.32 2.25 2.30
C CYS A 219 12.81 1.41 1.12
N LEU A 220 11.87 0.51 1.38
CA LEU A 220 11.13 -0.23 0.34
C LEU A 220 10.15 0.72 -0.36
N LEU A 221 10.16 0.70 -1.71
CA LEU A 221 9.28 1.48 -2.57
C LEU A 221 8.12 0.63 -3.12
#